data_b331d9790612074362fb80e1c8593520
#
_entry.id   b331d9790612074362fb80e1c8593520
#
_cell.length_a   1.000
_cell.length_b   1.000
_cell.length_c   1.000
_cell.angle_alpha   90.00
_cell.angle_beta   90.00
_cell.angle_gamma   90.00
#
_symmetry.space_group_name_H-M   'P 1'
#
loop_
_entity.id
_entity.type
_entity.pdbx_description
1 polymer ?
#
loop_
_entity_poly.entity_id
_entity_poly.type
_entity_poly.pdbx_seq_one_letter_code
_entity_poly.pdbx_strand_id
1 'polypeptide(L)'
;MMILGLIANLFIFGMVIFVINKIFFRSHKQVSKGGGVRRFFQFGLLFALTVISGFGLSGLLGRLLHIGISLTSDRNALAIQSSFTVVGIPLLILVALWARRTFTKDPSEKESMAWNLYLTAISILALILNVTAQLKILKVIFSDGVLQGSSISQFVVWGGIWFIHFRFLSHARQSIYSINDHLIGSLIGLGFSVSGLFTILQALLTSLFHFNKGEMIISAGQPLTQGLITFIIGAPIWYVYWSRTSMMIKRVGSWFAYVLLIGIGGGVLVAVTAASISLYSVLVWFLGNPATQSASLYFKNSPGSISAAIVGVLVIWYHRDVLSHENTNERTEIRRIYEYGIAGIGLIAAAGGVTMILVSIIESLSSSAQITGGGSTNSLLAAVTLIIVGGPIWWFIWRSIQKKSETNPVEEHSSLIRRIYLFILFGVAGIISAAMLLLGAYFIFKDLFQQGIGVATVRQMRFSLGVLITAAVVSVYHWIIFRNEKDVEIRRNPVMATERKMYFFVEIKSKAGKASELVNAINKYVVHVRKESGCEKFDVLLDPANPDSVYLYEIWSDAPSHRAHLNSAEFATWKELSDPLIAKFTAKSLDSSEI
;
A
#
# COMPACT_ATOMS: atom_id res chain seq x y z
N MET A 1 -3.79 11.91 30.60
CA MET A 1 -2.77 11.23 29.78
C MET A 1 -3.37 10.55 28.55
N MET A 2 -4.37 9.66 28.67
CA MET A 2 -4.97 8.94 27.51
C MET A 2 -5.56 9.86 26.42
N ILE A 3 -6.26 10.93 26.80
CA ILE A 3 -6.87 11.89 25.85
C ILE A 3 -5.79 12.69 25.10
N LEU A 4 -4.72 13.10 25.78
CA LEU A 4 -3.58 13.76 25.13
C LEU A 4 -2.86 12.84 24.15
N GLY A 5 -2.72 11.56 24.49
CA GLY A 5 -2.19 10.53 23.61
C GLY A 5 -3.08 10.27 22.39
N LEU A 6 -4.41 10.28 22.57
CA LEU A 6 -5.37 10.14 21.47
C LEU A 6 -5.29 11.33 20.50
N ILE A 7 -5.23 12.55 21.06
CA ILE A 7 -5.09 13.78 20.25
C ILE A 7 -3.76 13.80 19.50
N ALA A 8 -2.65 13.39 20.17
CA ALA A 8 -1.35 13.29 19.53
C ALA A 8 -1.34 12.24 18.41
N ASN A 9 -1.93 11.06 18.63
CA ASN A 9 -2.02 10.01 17.61
C ASN A 9 -2.91 10.43 16.42
N LEU A 10 -4.01 11.12 16.66
CA LEU A 10 -4.85 11.66 15.60
C LEU A 10 -4.15 12.77 14.82
N PHE A 11 -3.35 13.60 15.49
CA PHE A 11 -2.52 14.61 14.82
C PHE A 11 -1.42 13.97 13.96
N ILE A 12 -0.74 12.93 14.47
CA ILE A 12 0.25 12.15 13.72
C ILE A 12 -0.41 11.46 12.52
N PHE A 13 -1.59 10.86 12.70
CA PHE A 13 -2.34 10.22 11.62
C PHE A 13 -2.78 11.23 10.55
N GLY A 14 -3.25 12.41 10.95
CA GLY A 14 -3.56 13.52 10.05
C GLY A 14 -2.33 14.02 9.29
N MET A 15 -1.17 14.08 9.95
CA MET A 15 0.10 14.44 9.33
C MET A 15 0.58 13.38 8.32
N VAL A 16 0.38 12.11 8.61
CA VAL A 16 0.69 10.99 7.69
C VAL A 16 -0.22 11.06 6.45
N ILE A 17 -1.53 11.27 6.63
CA ILE A 17 -2.46 11.47 5.51
C ILE A 17 -2.08 12.71 4.68
N PHE A 18 -1.67 13.79 5.33
CA PHE A 18 -1.20 15.01 4.66
C PHE A 18 0.05 14.73 3.81
N VAL A 19 1.02 14.01 4.34
CA VAL A 19 2.26 13.63 3.64
C VAL A 19 1.96 12.69 2.46
N ILE A 20 1.12 11.68 2.67
CA ILE A 20 0.69 10.75 1.62
C ILE A 20 -0.02 11.51 0.50
N ASN A 21 -0.94 12.42 0.83
CA ASN A 21 -1.67 13.21 -0.15
C ASN A 21 -0.74 14.18 -0.91
N LYS A 22 0.28 14.73 -0.25
CA LYS A 22 1.29 15.59 -0.87
C LYS A 22 2.23 14.83 -1.82
N ILE A 23 2.53 13.55 -1.50
CA ILE A 23 3.41 12.69 -2.31
C ILE A 23 2.66 12.10 -3.52
N PHE A 24 1.42 11.63 -3.33
CA PHE A 24 0.69 10.88 -4.35
C PHE A 24 -0.27 11.73 -5.20
N PHE A 25 -0.68 12.92 -4.74
CA PHE A 25 -1.69 13.74 -5.42
C PHE A 25 -1.21 15.16 -5.69
N ARG A 26 -0.02 15.31 -6.25
CA ARG A 26 0.52 16.59 -6.72
C ARG A 26 -0.24 17.05 -7.97
N SER A 27 -1.46 17.56 -7.78
CA SER A 27 -2.20 18.26 -8.82
C SER A 27 -1.79 19.74 -8.82
N HIS A 28 -1.33 20.21 -9.95
CA HIS A 28 -1.01 21.61 -10.21
C HIS A 28 -2.27 22.47 -10.12
N LYS A 29 -2.44 23.19 -8.99
CA LYS A 29 -3.17 24.46 -8.97
C LYS A 29 -2.47 25.40 -8.00
N GLN A 30 -2.14 26.59 -8.49
CA GLN A 30 -1.56 27.69 -7.71
C GLN A 30 -2.48 28.01 -6.52
N VAL A 31 -2.03 27.67 -5.32
CA VAL A 31 -2.63 28.14 -4.08
C VAL A 31 -1.95 29.44 -3.71
N SER A 32 -2.74 30.49 -3.48
CA SER A 32 -2.28 31.82 -3.07
C SER A 32 -1.26 31.72 -1.92
N LYS A 33 -0.09 32.30 -2.13
CA LYS A 33 1.00 32.37 -1.14
C LYS A 33 0.48 33.13 0.10
N GLY A 34 0.35 32.45 1.27
CA GLY A 34 0.08 33.08 2.58
C GLY A 34 -1.11 32.52 3.37
N GLY A 35 -2.10 31.92 2.73
CA GLY A 35 -3.32 31.41 3.43
C GLY A 35 -3.17 30.03 4.09
N GLY A 36 -2.20 29.23 3.70
CA GLY A 36 -2.08 27.83 4.12
C GLY A 36 -1.83 27.64 5.61
N VAL A 37 -0.94 28.42 6.19
CA VAL A 37 -0.61 28.35 7.62
C VAL A 37 -1.80 28.78 8.47
N ARG A 38 -2.46 29.90 8.12
CA ARG A 38 -3.67 30.37 8.81
C ARG A 38 -4.76 29.30 8.79
N ARG A 39 -5.04 28.71 7.62
CA ARG A 39 -6.05 27.65 7.45
C ARG A 39 -5.75 26.45 8.33
N PHE A 40 -4.50 26.01 8.36
CA PHE A 40 -4.08 24.88 9.19
C PHE A 40 -4.31 25.14 10.67
N PHE A 41 -3.89 26.29 11.19
CA PHE A 41 -4.13 26.65 12.60
C PHE A 41 -5.60 26.86 12.91
N GLN A 42 -6.34 27.54 12.06
CA GLN A 42 -7.77 27.81 12.27
C GLN A 42 -8.60 26.52 12.36
N PHE A 43 -8.42 25.61 11.41
CA PHE A 43 -9.18 24.37 11.38
C PHE A 43 -8.62 23.31 12.33
N GLY A 44 -7.32 23.32 12.62
CA GLY A 44 -6.72 22.52 13.69
C GLY A 44 -7.25 22.92 15.08
N LEU A 45 -7.36 24.22 15.34
CA LEU A 45 -7.94 24.73 16.58
C LEU A 45 -9.44 24.37 16.67
N LEU A 46 -10.17 24.51 15.57
CA LEU A 46 -11.59 24.12 15.49
C LEU A 46 -11.76 22.63 15.80
N PHE A 47 -10.89 21.76 15.28
CA PHE A 47 -10.89 20.34 15.58
C PHE A 47 -10.64 20.07 17.08
N ALA A 48 -9.57 20.63 17.63
CA ALA A 48 -9.22 20.45 19.04
C ALA A 48 -10.36 20.92 19.98
N LEU A 49 -10.94 22.09 19.71
CA LEU A 49 -12.03 22.61 20.53
C LEU A 49 -13.31 21.80 20.38
N THR A 50 -13.62 21.27 19.19
CA THR A 50 -14.77 20.37 19.00
C THR A 50 -14.60 19.09 19.80
N VAL A 51 -13.40 18.51 19.79
CA VAL A 51 -13.08 17.30 20.56
C VAL A 51 -13.15 17.54 22.07
N ILE A 52 -12.52 18.61 22.54
CA ILE A 52 -12.52 18.99 23.97
C ILE A 52 -13.95 19.23 24.45
N SER A 53 -14.74 20.05 23.70
CA SER A 53 -16.12 20.36 24.04
C SER A 53 -17.02 19.11 23.99
N GLY A 54 -16.81 18.23 23.02
CA GLY A 54 -17.53 16.97 22.90
C GLY A 54 -17.31 16.04 24.09
N PHE A 55 -16.07 15.87 24.54
CA PHE A 55 -15.76 15.09 25.75
C PHE A 55 -16.27 15.77 27.02
N GLY A 56 -16.13 17.09 27.16
CA GLY A 56 -16.65 17.83 28.29
C GLY A 56 -18.17 17.68 28.43
N LEU A 57 -18.89 17.99 27.34
CA LEU A 57 -20.34 17.95 27.29
C LEU A 57 -20.87 16.51 27.52
N SER A 58 -20.29 15.52 26.84
CA SER A 58 -20.73 14.13 27.04
C SER A 58 -20.48 13.63 28.46
N GLY A 59 -19.36 14.05 29.08
CA GLY A 59 -19.06 13.70 30.46
C GLY A 59 -20.04 14.30 31.47
N LEU A 60 -20.35 15.62 31.36
CA LEU A 60 -21.31 16.29 32.22
C LEU A 60 -22.75 15.78 32.02
N LEU A 61 -23.17 15.60 30.76
CA LEU A 61 -24.49 15.05 30.46
C LEU A 61 -24.64 13.63 31.00
N GLY A 62 -23.59 12.81 30.95
CA GLY A 62 -23.59 11.46 31.50
C GLY A 62 -23.78 11.44 33.01
N ARG A 63 -23.22 12.42 33.71
CA ARG A 63 -23.43 12.60 35.18
C ARG A 63 -24.84 13.12 35.48
N LEU A 64 -25.35 14.06 34.68
CA LEU A 64 -26.69 14.64 34.83
C LEU A 64 -27.80 13.59 34.68
N LEU A 65 -27.62 12.64 33.76
CA LEU A 65 -28.61 11.59 33.53
C LEU A 65 -28.76 10.63 34.72
N HIS A 66 -27.79 10.54 35.61
CA HIS A 66 -27.82 9.76 36.89
C HIS A 66 -28.29 8.30 36.72
N ILE A 67 -28.02 7.69 35.54
CA ILE A 67 -28.42 6.33 35.20
C ILE A 67 -27.19 5.41 35.40
N GLY A 68 -27.37 4.31 36.15
CA GLY A 68 -26.34 3.35 36.48
C GLY A 68 -25.54 3.71 37.73
N ILE A 69 -24.71 2.78 38.20
CA ILE A 69 -23.95 2.92 39.43
C ILE A 69 -22.78 3.89 39.19
N SER A 70 -22.89 5.08 39.73
CA SER A 70 -21.74 5.99 39.82
C SER A 70 -20.87 5.55 41.01
N LEU A 71 -19.92 4.66 40.77
CA LEU A 71 -19.07 4.09 41.81
C LEU A 71 -18.02 5.03 42.39
N THR A 72 -17.76 6.19 41.78
CA THR A 72 -16.81 7.16 42.33
C THR A 72 -17.24 8.57 41.98
N SER A 73 -17.36 9.41 43.00
CA SER A 73 -17.32 10.86 42.84
C SER A 73 -15.89 11.28 42.45
N ASP A 74 -15.46 10.92 41.23
CA ASP A 74 -14.16 11.37 40.74
C ASP A 74 -14.25 12.89 40.46
N ARG A 75 -13.89 13.65 41.48
CA ARG A 75 -13.87 15.12 41.49
C ARG A 75 -12.93 15.66 40.44
N ASN A 76 -11.83 14.93 40.13
CA ASN A 76 -10.90 15.32 39.09
C ASN A 76 -11.53 15.21 37.69
N ALA A 77 -12.23 14.11 37.40
CA ALA A 77 -12.96 13.98 36.15
C ALA A 77 -14.07 15.03 36.02
N LEU A 78 -14.79 15.35 37.10
CA LEU A 78 -15.80 16.43 37.08
C LEU A 78 -15.16 17.79 36.79
N ALA A 79 -14.02 18.12 37.43
CA ALA A 79 -13.30 19.36 37.17
C ALA A 79 -12.84 19.46 35.70
N ILE A 80 -12.28 18.37 35.15
CA ILE A 80 -11.86 18.31 33.74
C ILE A 80 -13.07 18.51 32.81
N GLN A 81 -14.16 17.77 33.01
CA GLN A 81 -15.37 17.86 32.18
C GLN A 81 -16.01 19.25 32.25
N SER A 82 -16.04 19.87 33.44
CA SER A 82 -16.52 21.23 33.64
C SER A 82 -15.63 22.24 32.93
N SER A 83 -14.32 22.15 33.04
CA SER A 83 -13.37 23.02 32.37
C SER A 83 -13.48 22.90 30.85
N PHE A 84 -13.57 21.68 30.34
CA PHE A 84 -13.72 21.41 28.90
C PHE A 84 -15.03 21.98 28.34
N THR A 85 -16.10 21.96 29.12
CA THR A 85 -17.40 22.48 28.69
C THR A 85 -17.45 24.00 28.81
N VAL A 86 -17.10 24.55 30.00
CA VAL A 86 -17.25 25.99 30.29
C VAL A 86 -16.27 26.84 29.47
N VAL A 87 -15.05 26.35 29.24
CA VAL A 87 -14.05 27.07 28.44
C VAL A 87 -14.11 26.63 26.97
N GLY A 88 -14.26 25.32 26.72
CA GLY A 88 -14.21 24.78 25.37
C GLY A 88 -15.37 25.25 24.49
N ILE A 89 -16.62 25.23 24.97
CA ILE A 89 -17.79 25.63 24.16
C ILE A 89 -17.74 27.10 23.74
N PRO A 90 -17.51 28.11 24.62
CA PRO A 90 -17.38 29.50 24.19
C PRO A 90 -16.26 29.70 23.15
N LEU A 91 -15.10 29.10 23.37
CA LEU A 91 -14.00 29.18 22.41
C LEU A 91 -14.34 28.50 21.09
N LEU A 92 -15.00 27.34 21.11
CA LEU A 92 -15.49 26.65 19.92
C LEU A 92 -16.44 27.57 19.12
N ILE A 93 -17.39 28.22 19.80
CA ILE A 93 -18.32 29.15 19.15
C ILE A 93 -17.56 30.32 18.51
N LEU A 94 -16.61 30.93 19.20
CA LEU A 94 -15.79 32.02 18.68
C LEU A 94 -15.02 31.61 17.41
N VAL A 95 -14.36 30.44 17.43
CA VAL A 95 -13.59 29.95 16.27
C VAL A 95 -14.52 29.52 15.14
N ALA A 96 -15.68 28.94 15.44
CA ALA A 96 -16.68 28.60 14.44
C ALA A 96 -17.27 29.87 13.77
N LEU A 97 -17.54 30.94 14.52
CA LEU A 97 -17.96 32.25 13.98
C LEU A 97 -16.85 32.88 13.14
N TRP A 98 -15.60 32.76 13.58
CA TRP A 98 -14.44 33.17 12.76
C TRP A 98 -14.39 32.42 11.44
N ALA A 99 -14.52 31.10 11.46
CA ALA A 99 -14.56 30.27 10.24
C ALA A 99 -15.73 30.67 9.33
N ARG A 100 -16.93 30.88 9.90
CA ARG A 100 -18.10 31.35 9.14
C ARG A 100 -17.86 32.71 8.46
N ARG A 101 -17.26 33.67 9.16
CA ARG A 101 -16.88 34.98 8.59
C ARG A 101 -15.85 34.84 7.47
N THR A 102 -14.93 33.89 7.59
CA THR A 102 -13.95 33.60 6.56
C THR A 102 -14.61 33.03 5.30
N PHE A 103 -15.56 32.10 5.46
CA PHE A 103 -16.32 31.53 4.34
C PHE A 103 -17.26 32.55 3.64
N THR A 104 -17.75 33.55 4.36
CA THR A 104 -18.56 34.62 3.73
C THR A 104 -17.73 35.60 2.94
N LYS A 105 -16.46 35.83 3.35
CA LYS A 105 -15.51 36.70 2.62
C LYS A 105 -14.90 36.01 1.42
N ASP A 106 -14.58 34.72 1.53
CA ASP A 106 -13.98 33.90 0.49
C ASP A 106 -14.60 32.49 0.48
N PRO A 107 -15.60 32.27 -0.40
CA PRO A 107 -16.24 30.95 -0.52
C PRO A 107 -15.29 29.81 -0.89
N SER A 108 -14.15 30.09 -1.54
CA SER A 108 -13.15 29.08 -1.93
C SER A 108 -12.46 28.44 -0.73
N GLU A 109 -12.51 29.06 0.45
CA GLU A 109 -12.01 28.48 1.70
C GLU A 109 -12.68 27.14 2.06
N LYS A 110 -13.92 26.91 1.62
CA LYS A 110 -14.65 25.64 1.81
C LYS A 110 -14.07 24.51 0.95
N GLU A 111 -13.32 24.85 -0.10
CA GLU A 111 -12.63 23.88 -0.96
C GLU A 111 -11.19 23.63 -0.48
N SER A 112 -10.74 24.35 0.57
CA SER A 112 -9.39 24.21 1.09
C SER A 112 -9.16 22.80 1.66
N MET A 113 -7.95 22.28 1.45
CA MET A 113 -7.52 20.99 1.99
C MET A 113 -7.65 20.94 3.53
N ALA A 114 -7.32 22.04 4.22
CA ALA A 114 -7.38 22.12 5.68
C ALA A 114 -8.82 22.01 6.22
N TRP A 115 -9.79 22.63 5.54
CA TRP A 115 -11.21 22.49 5.90
C TRP A 115 -11.71 21.05 5.67
N ASN A 116 -11.39 20.48 4.52
CA ASN A 116 -11.80 19.11 4.23
C ASN A 116 -11.15 18.08 5.18
N LEU A 117 -9.87 18.27 5.53
CA LEU A 117 -9.19 17.44 6.53
C LEU A 117 -9.87 17.54 7.91
N TYR A 118 -10.25 18.75 8.33
CA TYR A 118 -11.01 18.95 9.56
C TYR A 118 -12.35 18.20 9.53
N LEU A 119 -13.15 18.38 8.46
CA LEU A 119 -14.45 17.72 8.34
C LEU A 119 -14.33 16.21 8.38
N THR A 120 -13.38 15.65 7.63
CA THR A 120 -13.13 14.21 7.58
C THR A 120 -12.69 13.68 8.95
N ALA A 121 -11.71 14.32 9.59
CA ALA A 121 -11.18 13.87 10.86
C ALA A 121 -12.23 13.88 11.97
N ILE A 122 -13.03 14.96 12.08
CA ILE A 122 -14.07 15.07 13.12
C ILE A 122 -15.26 14.14 12.84
N SER A 123 -15.65 13.97 11.57
CA SER A 123 -16.72 13.07 11.17
C SER A 123 -16.38 11.62 11.49
N ILE A 124 -15.18 11.18 11.16
CA ILE A 124 -14.69 9.82 11.46
C ILE A 124 -14.60 9.60 12.96
N LEU A 125 -13.99 10.52 13.69
CA LEU A 125 -13.87 10.42 15.16
C LEU A 125 -15.25 10.34 15.81
N ALA A 126 -16.15 11.23 15.44
CA ALA A 126 -17.51 11.27 15.98
C ALA A 126 -18.29 9.99 15.63
N LEU A 127 -18.13 9.44 14.42
CA LEU A 127 -18.72 8.18 14.01
C LEU A 127 -18.21 7.02 14.89
N ILE A 128 -16.91 6.90 15.10
CA ILE A 128 -16.31 5.84 15.92
C ILE A 128 -16.80 5.91 17.37
N LEU A 129 -16.81 7.12 17.95
CA LEU A 129 -17.27 7.30 19.34
C LEU A 129 -18.78 7.05 19.46
N ASN A 130 -19.57 7.44 18.47
CA ASN A 130 -20.99 7.15 18.44
C ASN A 130 -21.28 5.64 18.31
N VAL A 131 -20.57 4.94 17.40
CA VAL A 131 -20.71 3.48 17.24
C VAL A 131 -20.32 2.73 18.51
N THR A 132 -19.22 3.13 19.15
CA THR A 132 -18.80 2.50 20.41
C THR A 132 -19.81 2.71 21.54
N ALA A 133 -20.48 3.86 21.58
CA ALA A 133 -21.58 4.12 22.52
C ALA A 133 -22.82 3.25 22.20
N GLN A 134 -23.21 3.13 20.93
CA GLN A 134 -24.31 2.25 20.48
C GLN A 134 -24.06 0.79 20.88
N LEU A 135 -22.83 0.30 20.63
CA LEU A 135 -22.44 -1.05 21.02
C LEU A 135 -22.63 -1.31 22.53
N LYS A 136 -22.21 -0.35 23.37
CA LYS A 136 -22.38 -0.45 24.83
C LYS A 136 -23.86 -0.46 25.21
N ILE A 137 -24.67 0.42 24.62
CA ILE A 137 -26.10 0.51 24.90
C ILE A 137 -26.82 -0.79 24.50
N LEU A 138 -26.61 -1.26 23.27
CA LEU A 138 -27.28 -2.45 22.78
C LEU A 138 -26.83 -3.71 23.52
N LYS A 139 -25.54 -3.81 23.88
CA LYS A 139 -25.07 -4.91 24.72
C LYS A 139 -25.83 -5.00 26.05
N VAL A 140 -26.06 -3.87 26.69
CA VAL A 140 -26.82 -3.84 27.96
C VAL A 140 -28.30 -4.20 27.76
N ILE A 141 -28.90 -3.74 26.66
CA ILE A 141 -30.32 -4.05 26.36
C ILE A 141 -30.55 -5.56 26.15
N PHE A 142 -29.58 -6.22 25.47
CA PHE A 142 -29.68 -7.64 25.10
C PHE A 142 -28.90 -8.60 26.02
N SER A 143 -28.20 -8.11 27.02
CA SER A 143 -27.47 -8.91 28.00
C SER A 143 -27.66 -8.23 29.37
N ASP A 144 -28.13 -8.91 30.36
CA ASP A 144 -28.50 -8.42 31.70
C ASP A 144 -27.47 -7.47 32.37
N GLY A 145 -27.21 -6.33 31.77
CA GLY A 145 -26.27 -5.33 32.21
C GLY A 145 -26.96 -4.06 32.72
N VAL A 146 -26.23 -3.20 33.40
CA VAL A 146 -26.72 -1.90 33.87
C VAL A 146 -26.38 -0.82 32.83
N LEU A 147 -27.41 -0.21 32.26
CA LEU A 147 -27.26 0.92 31.35
C LEU A 147 -26.59 2.10 32.06
N GLN A 148 -25.54 2.65 31.46
CA GLN A 148 -24.82 3.80 32.03
C GLN A 148 -25.19 5.10 31.32
N GLY A 149 -25.45 6.15 32.07
CA GLY A 149 -25.73 7.49 31.55
C GLY A 149 -24.61 8.03 30.68
N SER A 150 -23.35 7.62 30.92
CA SER A 150 -22.21 7.95 30.10
C SER A 150 -22.28 7.39 28.67
N SER A 151 -22.85 6.21 28.48
CA SER A 151 -23.04 5.62 27.14
C SER A 151 -24.12 6.35 26.35
N ILE A 152 -25.23 6.71 27.03
CA ILE A 152 -26.33 7.48 26.41
C ILE A 152 -25.82 8.87 26.02
N SER A 153 -25.12 9.56 26.91
CA SER A 153 -24.60 10.89 26.64
C SER A 153 -23.56 10.91 25.50
N GLN A 154 -22.69 9.92 25.46
CA GLN A 154 -21.75 9.75 24.34
C GLN A 154 -22.49 9.54 23.01
N PHE A 155 -23.51 8.70 23.00
CA PHE A 155 -24.35 8.49 21.81
C PHE A 155 -24.99 9.79 21.33
N VAL A 156 -25.62 10.56 22.23
CA VAL A 156 -26.31 11.81 21.87
C VAL A 156 -25.32 12.88 21.39
N VAL A 157 -24.27 13.13 22.14
CA VAL A 157 -23.32 14.22 21.84
C VAL A 157 -22.52 13.91 20.59
N TRP A 158 -21.90 12.73 20.51
CA TRP A 158 -21.08 12.35 19.36
C TRP A 158 -21.92 12.03 18.12
N GLY A 159 -23.14 11.52 18.31
CA GLY A 159 -24.13 11.38 17.23
C GLY A 159 -24.55 12.71 16.65
N GLY A 160 -24.77 13.72 17.50
CA GLY A 160 -25.06 15.10 17.06
C GLY A 160 -23.87 15.73 16.30
N ILE A 161 -22.66 15.61 16.84
CA ILE A 161 -21.44 16.08 16.17
C ILE A 161 -21.28 15.39 14.81
N TRP A 162 -21.39 14.06 14.76
CA TRP A 162 -21.33 13.31 13.51
C TRP A 162 -22.39 13.76 12.50
N PHE A 163 -23.65 13.89 12.92
CA PHE A 163 -24.75 14.28 12.03
C PHE A 163 -24.54 15.66 11.41
N ILE A 164 -24.10 16.65 12.21
CA ILE A 164 -23.82 18.00 11.72
C ILE A 164 -22.72 17.96 10.66
N HIS A 165 -21.60 17.29 10.92
CA HIS A 165 -20.47 17.22 10.00
C HIS A 165 -20.76 16.38 8.75
N PHE A 166 -21.50 15.29 8.91
CA PHE A 166 -22.01 14.50 7.78
C PHE A 166 -22.89 15.32 6.84
N ARG A 167 -23.72 16.20 7.40
CA ARG A 167 -24.53 17.14 6.57
C ARG A 167 -23.65 18.11 5.79
N PHE A 168 -22.61 18.66 6.38
CA PHE A 168 -21.66 19.51 5.66
C PHE A 168 -20.95 18.76 4.53
N LEU A 169 -20.49 17.55 4.77
CA LEU A 169 -19.84 16.71 3.77
C LEU A 169 -20.81 16.31 2.63
N SER A 170 -22.05 15.99 2.95
CA SER A 170 -23.06 15.61 1.96
C SER A 170 -23.45 16.75 1.01
N HIS A 171 -23.35 18.00 1.45
CA HIS A 171 -23.56 19.17 0.58
C HIS A 171 -22.35 19.50 -0.30
N ALA A 172 -21.14 19.08 0.08
CA ALA A 172 -19.91 19.26 -0.67
C ALA A 172 -19.65 18.15 -1.72
N ARG A 173 -20.69 17.45 -2.19
CA ARG A 173 -20.65 16.21 -3.01
C ARG A 173 -19.79 16.25 -4.28
N GLN A 174 -19.35 17.42 -4.74
CA GLN A 174 -18.55 17.56 -5.97
C GLN A 174 -17.03 17.68 -5.72
N SER A 175 -16.61 17.76 -4.47
CA SER A 175 -15.17 17.82 -4.13
C SER A 175 -14.55 16.41 -4.09
N ILE A 176 -13.36 16.26 -4.68
CA ILE A 176 -12.55 15.03 -4.60
C ILE A 176 -12.30 14.62 -3.14
N TYR A 177 -12.25 15.58 -2.23
CA TYR A 177 -12.02 15.34 -0.80
C TYR A 177 -13.23 14.71 -0.08
N SER A 178 -14.45 15.05 -0.49
CA SER A 178 -15.67 14.48 0.13
C SER A 178 -15.84 13.00 -0.20
N ILE A 179 -15.30 12.54 -1.33
CA ILE A 179 -15.35 11.13 -1.76
C ILE A 179 -14.56 10.25 -0.78
N ASN A 180 -13.36 10.69 -0.39
CA ASN A 180 -12.50 9.93 0.51
C ASN A 180 -13.12 9.77 1.90
N ASP A 181 -13.82 10.79 2.40
CA ASP A 181 -14.55 10.72 3.67
C ASP A 181 -15.64 9.63 3.63
N HIS A 182 -16.43 9.63 2.55
CA HIS A 182 -17.49 8.62 2.38
C HIS A 182 -16.92 7.21 2.23
N LEU A 183 -15.77 7.04 1.57
CA LEU A 183 -15.10 5.76 1.47
C LEU A 183 -14.54 5.27 2.82
N ILE A 184 -14.02 6.17 3.66
CA ILE A 184 -13.57 5.81 5.02
C ILE A 184 -14.78 5.42 5.89
N GLY A 185 -15.86 6.17 5.84
CA GLY A 185 -17.12 5.81 6.51
C GLY A 185 -17.67 4.46 6.03
N SER A 186 -17.57 4.20 4.71
CA SER A 186 -17.93 2.90 4.12
C SER A 186 -17.04 1.78 4.66
N LEU A 187 -15.72 2.01 4.80
CA LEU A 187 -14.77 1.04 5.35
C LEU A 187 -15.11 0.68 6.80
N ILE A 188 -15.44 1.68 7.61
CA ILE A 188 -15.87 1.47 9.00
C ILE A 188 -17.16 0.64 9.03
N GLY A 189 -18.16 1.03 8.27
CA GLY A 189 -19.43 0.30 8.18
C GLY A 189 -19.25 -1.14 7.67
N LEU A 190 -18.42 -1.33 6.63
CA LEU A 190 -18.08 -2.66 6.11
C LEU A 190 -17.39 -3.52 7.18
N GLY A 191 -16.42 -2.95 7.90
CA GLY A 191 -15.70 -3.66 8.96
C GLY A 191 -16.62 -4.18 10.06
N PHE A 192 -17.56 -3.35 10.54
CA PHE A 192 -18.56 -3.77 11.51
C PHE A 192 -19.55 -4.79 10.92
N SER A 193 -20.02 -4.61 9.69
CA SER A 193 -20.95 -5.52 9.02
C SER A 193 -20.32 -6.90 8.83
N VAL A 194 -19.10 -6.95 8.32
CA VAL A 194 -18.33 -8.19 8.09
C VAL A 194 -18.04 -8.89 9.42
N SER A 195 -17.59 -8.15 10.44
CA SER A 195 -17.32 -8.68 11.78
C SER A 195 -18.60 -9.25 12.43
N GLY A 196 -19.72 -8.52 12.33
CA GLY A 196 -21.01 -8.98 12.83
C GLY A 196 -21.49 -10.25 12.13
N LEU A 197 -21.46 -10.28 10.81
CA LEU A 197 -21.84 -11.45 10.01
C LEU A 197 -20.95 -12.66 10.29
N PHE A 198 -19.63 -12.45 10.40
CA PHE A 198 -18.67 -13.48 10.79
C PHE A 198 -19.06 -14.11 12.14
N THR A 199 -19.33 -13.27 13.15
CA THR A 199 -19.67 -13.73 14.50
C THR A 199 -21.01 -14.49 14.53
N ILE A 200 -22.01 -14.02 13.75
CA ILE A 200 -23.29 -14.71 13.58
C ILE A 200 -23.08 -16.12 12.98
N LEU A 201 -22.37 -16.20 11.86
CA LEU A 201 -22.11 -17.47 11.19
C LEU A 201 -21.31 -18.42 12.08
N GLN A 202 -20.28 -17.91 12.77
CA GLN A 202 -19.50 -18.71 13.69
C GLN A 202 -20.36 -19.29 14.83
N ALA A 203 -21.23 -18.46 15.43
CA ALA A 203 -22.12 -18.92 16.49
C ALA A 203 -23.10 -19.99 15.99
N LEU A 204 -23.69 -19.79 14.80
CA LEU A 204 -24.61 -20.75 14.19
C LEU A 204 -23.90 -22.07 13.85
N LEU A 205 -22.70 -22.01 13.24
CA LEU A 205 -21.95 -23.24 12.93
C LEU A 205 -21.48 -23.96 14.19
N THR A 206 -21.05 -23.23 15.23
CA THR A 206 -20.67 -23.82 16.50
C THR A 206 -21.85 -24.54 17.15
N SER A 207 -23.04 -23.97 17.10
CA SER A 207 -24.28 -24.60 17.60
C SER A 207 -24.70 -25.82 16.78
N LEU A 208 -24.65 -25.72 15.44
CA LEU A 208 -25.04 -26.77 14.51
C LEU A 208 -24.18 -28.04 14.70
N PHE A 209 -22.88 -27.88 14.83
CA PHE A 209 -21.95 -29.01 14.95
C PHE A 209 -21.74 -29.50 16.39
N HIS A 210 -22.42 -28.92 17.38
CA HIS A 210 -22.33 -29.29 18.80
C HIS A 210 -20.88 -29.36 19.34
N PHE A 211 -20.01 -28.50 18.88
CA PHE A 211 -18.62 -28.50 19.31
C PHE A 211 -18.42 -28.13 20.80
N ASN A 212 -19.45 -27.63 21.47
CA ASN A 212 -19.42 -27.20 22.88
C ASN A 212 -20.11 -28.22 23.83
N LYS A 213 -20.12 -29.49 23.50
CA LYS A 213 -20.60 -30.52 24.44
C LYS A 213 -19.68 -30.64 25.64
N GLY A 214 -19.92 -29.86 26.67
CA GLY A 214 -19.16 -29.91 27.92
C GLY A 214 -18.93 -28.55 28.61
N GLU A 215 -19.11 -27.44 27.92
CA GLU A 215 -19.11 -26.13 28.57
C GLU A 215 -20.57 -25.74 28.91
N MET A 216 -20.79 -25.34 30.17
CA MET A 216 -22.12 -24.96 30.67
C MET A 216 -22.89 -24.07 29.70
N ILE A 217 -24.16 -24.34 29.51
CA ILE A 217 -25.14 -23.75 28.58
C ILE A 217 -25.29 -22.21 28.67
N ILE A 218 -24.58 -21.56 29.57
CA ILE A 218 -24.73 -20.11 29.88
C ILE A 218 -24.21 -19.18 28.78
N SER A 219 -23.43 -19.64 27.81
CA SER A 219 -22.79 -18.72 26.87
C SER A 219 -23.12 -18.88 25.38
N ALA A 220 -23.90 -19.88 25.00
CA ALA A 220 -24.14 -20.13 23.57
C ALA A 220 -24.94 -19.02 22.85
N GLY A 221 -25.78 -18.26 23.56
CA GLY A 221 -26.54 -17.13 23.01
C GLY A 221 -25.76 -15.81 22.93
N GLN A 222 -24.76 -15.64 23.75
CA GLN A 222 -24.00 -14.36 23.80
C GLN A 222 -23.24 -14.03 22.51
N PRO A 223 -22.49 -14.95 21.87
CA PRO A 223 -21.83 -14.65 20.61
C PRO A 223 -22.79 -14.30 19.48
N LEU A 224 -23.93 -15.00 19.37
CA LEU A 224 -24.96 -14.70 18.37
C LEU A 224 -25.55 -13.29 18.59
N THR A 225 -25.91 -12.96 19.82
CA THR A 225 -26.41 -11.62 20.19
C THR A 225 -25.37 -10.54 19.90
N GLN A 226 -24.11 -10.75 20.24
CA GLN A 226 -23.04 -9.81 19.93
C GLN A 226 -22.82 -9.62 18.43
N GLY A 227 -22.87 -10.70 17.65
CA GLY A 227 -22.80 -10.65 16.20
C GLY A 227 -23.96 -9.86 15.60
N LEU A 228 -25.19 -10.12 16.05
CA LEU A 228 -26.39 -9.39 15.62
C LEU A 228 -26.31 -7.89 15.95
N ILE A 229 -25.91 -7.52 17.15
CA ILE A 229 -25.73 -6.12 17.55
C ILE A 229 -24.70 -5.43 16.64
N THR A 230 -23.57 -6.08 16.43
CA THR A 230 -22.49 -5.52 15.60
C THR A 230 -22.93 -5.34 14.14
N PHE A 231 -23.67 -6.31 13.61
CA PHE A 231 -24.21 -6.25 12.25
C PHE A 231 -25.29 -5.18 12.09
N ILE A 232 -26.24 -5.09 13.04
CA ILE A 232 -27.32 -4.09 13.03
C ILE A 232 -26.77 -2.65 13.09
N ILE A 233 -25.63 -2.44 13.72
CA ILE A 233 -24.97 -1.12 13.72
C ILE A 233 -24.18 -0.91 12.41
N GLY A 234 -23.42 -1.91 11.99
CA GLY A 234 -22.52 -1.78 10.84
C GLY A 234 -23.23 -1.66 9.51
N ALA A 235 -24.25 -2.49 9.28
CA ALA A 235 -24.94 -2.57 8.00
C ALA A 235 -25.62 -1.25 7.58
N PRO A 236 -26.36 -0.53 8.46
CA PRO A 236 -26.91 0.78 8.13
C PRO A 236 -25.83 1.83 7.82
N ILE A 237 -24.73 1.84 8.58
CA ILE A 237 -23.60 2.75 8.33
C ILE A 237 -23.02 2.49 6.95
N TRP A 238 -22.71 1.22 6.65
CA TRP A 238 -22.21 0.84 5.34
C TRP A 238 -23.18 1.18 4.22
N TYR A 239 -24.50 0.92 4.41
CA TYR A 239 -25.50 1.28 3.42
C TYR A 239 -25.56 2.79 3.14
N VAL A 240 -25.52 3.64 4.18
CA VAL A 240 -25.57 5.10 4.02
C VAL A 240 -24.31 5.62 3.32
N TYR A 241 -23.15 5.23 3.78
CA TYR A 241 -21.88 5.72 3.25
C TYR A 241 -21.53 5.12 1.88
N TRP A 242 -21.84 3.82 1.67
CA TRP A 242 -21.55 3.14 0.43
C TRP A 242 -22.68 3.26 -0.58
N SER A 243 -23.84 2.65 -0.30
CA SER A 243 -24.91 2.50 -1.30
C SER A 243 -25.60 3.83 -1.64
N ARG A 244 -25.86 4.67 -0.63
CA ARG A 244 -26.55 5.95 -0.85
C ARG A 244 -25.62 7.10 -1.22
N THR A 245 -24.33 6.99 -0.94
CA THR A 245 -23.39 8.10 -1.17
C THR A 245 -22.30 7.72 -2.15
N SER A 246 -21.40 6.78 -1.80
CA SER A 246 -20.24 6.44 -2.64
C SER A 246 -20.60 5.86 -4.00
N MET A 247 -21.71 5.13 -4.10
CA MET A 247 -22.21 4.60 -5.38
C MET A 247 -22.87 5.66 -6.27
N MET A 248 -23.23 6.82 -5.74
CA MET A 248 -23.85 7.93 -6.49
C MET A 248 -22.86 8.98 -6.98
N ILE A 249 -21.59 8.88 -6.60
CA ILE A 249 -20.55 9.86 -6.92
C ILE A 249 -19.75 9.40 -8.15
N LYS A 250 -19.14 10.36 -8.87
CA LYS A 250 -18.26 10.09 -10.01
C LYS A 250 -17.13 9.14 -9.60
N ARG A 251 -16.87 8.13 -10.43
CA ARG A 251 -15.80 7.14 -10.20
C ARG A 251 -14.44 7.82 -10.29
N VAL A 252 -13.70 7.76 -9.20
CA VAL A 252 -12.33 8.30 -9.07
C VAL A 252 -11.40 7.19 -8.61
N GLY A 253 -10.09 7.44 -8.69
CA GLY A 253 -9.08 6.44 -8.33
C GLY A 253 -9.25 5.84 -6.94
N SER A 254 -9.60 6.63 -5.93
CA SER A 254 -9.86 6.14 -4.55
C SER A 254 -11.08 5.21 -4.46
N TRP A 255 -12.12 5.42 -5.26
CA TRP A 255 -13.27 4.53 -5.33
C TRP A 255 -12.86 3.14 -5.88
N PHE A 256 -12.08 3.11 -6.97
CA PHE A 256 -11.54 1.85 -7.49
C PHE A 256 -10.58 1.19 -6.51
N ALA A 257 -9.75 1.97 -5.80
CA ALA A 257 -8.87 1.44 -4.75
C ALA A 257 -9.68 0.79 -3.63
N TYR A 258 -10.78 1.39 -3.18
CA TYR A 258 -11.66 0.78 -2.18
C TYR A 258 -12.25 -0.55 -2.68
N VAL A 259 -12.86 -0.58 -3.87
CA VAL A 259 -13.48 -1.79 -4.42
C VAL A 259 -12.44 -2.90 -4.65
N LEU A 260 -11.30 -2.57 -5.25
CA LEU A 260 -10.31 -3.55 -5.66
C LEU A 260 -9.42 -4.02 -4.51
N LEU A 261 -8.89 -3.09 -3.69
CA LEU A 261 -7.94 -3.43 -2.64
C LEU A 261 -8.65 -3.87 -1.35
N ILE A 262 -9.66 -3.11 -0.92
CA ILE A 262 -10.37 -3.42 0.32
C ILE A 262 -11.44 -4.49 0.08
N GLY A 263 -12.33 -4.27 -0.88
CA GLY A 263 -13.42 -5.19 -1.18
C GLY A 263 -12.92 -6.54 -1.70
N ILE A 264 -12.34 -6.56 -2.90
CA ILE A 264 -11.93 -7.82 -3.53
C ILE A 264 -10.63 -8.34 -2.92
N GLY A 265 -9.58 -7.51 -2.82
CA GLY A 265 -8.28 -7.91 -2.28
C GLY A 265 -8.35 -8.35 -0.82
N GLY A 266 -9.02 -7.55 0.03
CA GLY A 266 -9.26 -7.91 1.44
C GLY A 266 -10.09 -9.19 1.58
N GLY A 267 -11.15 -9.33 0.79
CA GLY A 267 -11.97 -10.53 0.74
C GLY A 267 -11.16 -11.77 0.34
N VAL A 268 -10.32 -11.67 -0.69
CA VAL A 268 -9.43 -12.77 -1.13
C VAL A 268 -8.45 -13.14 -0.02
N LEU A 269 -7.82 -12.17 0.62
CA LEU A 269 -6.89 -12.43 1.71
C LEU A 269 -7.56 -13.20 2.85
N VAL A 270 -8.75 -12.78 3.26
CA VAL A 270 -9.53 -13.45 4.31
C VAL A 270 -9.95 -14.85 3.88
N ALA A 271 -10.52 -15.00 2.68
CA ALA A 271 -11.00 -16.29 2.19
C ALA A 271 -9.86 -17.30 2.01
N VAL A 272 -8.74 -16.89 1.45
CA VAL A 272 -7.55 -17.74 1.23
C VAL A 272 -6.94 -18.19 2.54
N THR A 273 -6.75 -17.25 3.49
CA THR A 273 -6.21 -17.57 4.81
C THR A 273 -7.13 -18.55 5.55
N ALA A 274 -8.41 -18.28 5.56
CA ALA A 274 -9.40 -19.13 6.23
C ALA A 274 -9.51 -20.53 5.59
N ALA A 275 -9.51 -20.61 4.25
CA ALA A 275 -9.49 -21.88 3.53
C ALA A 275 -8.20 -22.68 3.80
N SER A 276 -7.04 -21.99 3.88
CA SER A 276 -5.78 -22.64 4.24
C SER A 276 -5.81 -23.23 5.65
N ILE A 277 -6.34 -22.49 6.63
CA ILE A 277 -6.47 -22.97 8.00
C ILE A 277 -7.40 -24.20 8.05
N SER A 278 -8.54 -24.16 7.35
CA SER A 278 -9.50 -25.26 7.30
C SER A 278 -8.89 -26.50 6.62
N LEU A 279 -8.24 -26.33 5.47
CA LEU A 279 -7.58 -27.40 4.75
C LEU A 279 -6.45 -28.04 5.57
N TYR A 280 -5.61 -27.21 6.18
CA TYR A 280 -4.54 -27.67 7.06
C TYR A 280 -5.10 -28.53 8.23
N SER A 281 -6.17 -28.05 8.88
CA SER A 281 -6.79 -28.78 9.98
C SER A 281 -7.31 -30.15 9.53
N VAL A 282 -7.93 -30.22 8.35
CA VAL A 282 -8.39 -31.49 7.78
C VAL A 282 -7.22 -32.41 7.45
N LEU A 283 -6.18 -31.89 6.80
CA LEU A 283 -5.01 -32.70 6.45
C LEU A 283 -4.28 -33.23 7.68
N VAL A 284 -4.11 -32.42 8.73
CA VAL A 284 -3.48 -32.87 9.97
C VAL A 284 -4.32 -33.91 10.69
N TRP A 285 -5.65 -33.79 10.66
CA TRP A 285 -6.55 -34.79 11.27
C TRP A 285 -6.42 -36.16 10.61
N PHE A 286 -6.40 -36.21 9.28
CA PHE A 286 -6.39 -37.49 8.55
C PHE A 286 -4.99 -38.06 8.27
N LEU A 287 -4.00 -37.20 8.08
CA LEU A 287 -2.66 -37.58 7.60
C LEU A 287 -1.53 -37.21 8.56
N GLY A 288 -1.81 -36.38 9.56
CA GLY A 288 -0.82 -35.85 10.48
C GLY A 288 -0.97 -36.38 11.91
N ASN A 289 -0.44 -35.58 12.82
CA ASN A 289 -0.50 -35.87 14.25
C ASN A 289 -1.35 -34.80 14.93
N PRO A 290 -2.66 -35.00 15.08
CA PRO A 290 -3.53 -34.00 15.72
C PRO A 290 -3.20 -33.87 17.21
N ALA A 291 -3.33 -32.62 17.73
CA ALA A 291 -3.03 -32.33 19.13
C ALA A 291 -3.93 -33.06 20.14
N THR A 292 -5.05 -33.63 19.67
CA THR A 292 -6.01 -34.39 20.48
C THR A 292 -6.67 -35.44 19.61
N GLN A 293 -7.07 -36.58 20.22
CA GLN A 293 -7.81 -37.66 19.56
C GLN A 293 -9.32 -37.40 19.49
N SER A 294 -9.83 -36.40 20.19
CA SER A 294 -11.24 -36.01 20.13
C SER A 294 -11.48 -35.06 18.96
N ALA A 295 -12.26 -35.50 17.97
CA ALA A 295 -12.61 -34.68 16.80
C ALA A 295 -13.34 -33.38 17.20
N SER A 296 -14.27 -33.45 18.17
CA SER A 296 -15.00 -32.26 18.64
C SER A 296 -14.07 -31.23 19.27
N LEU A 297 -13.05 -31.68 20.00
CA LEU A 297 -12.07 -30.78 20.63
C LEU A 297 -11.05 -30.24 19.58
N TYR A 298 -10.64 -31.08 18.64
CA TYR A 298 -9.71 -30.68 17.58
C TYR A 298 -10.31 -29.63 16.64
N PHE A 299 -11.54 -29.86 16.15
CA PHE A 299 -12.21 -28.96 15.21
C PHE A 299 -13.01 -27.84 15.87
N LYS A 300 -12.90 -27.63 17.18
CA LYS A 300 -13.65 -26.58 17.90
C LYS A 300 -13.51 -25.18 17.31
N ASN A 301 -12.38 -24.87 16.65
CA ASN A 301 -12.11 -23.58 16.03
C ASN A 301 -12.50 -23.53 14.53
N SER A 302 -12.89 -24.67 13.93
CA SER A 302 -13.25 -24.75 12.51
C SER A 302 -14.47 -23.91 12.12
N PRO A 303 -15.49 -23.72 12.98
CA PRO A 303 -16.57 -22.77 12.69
C PRO A 303 -16.06 -21.38 12.38
N GLY A 304 -15.00 -20.90 13.05
CA GLY A 304 -14.39 -19.60 12.78
C GLY A 304 -13.75 -19.52 11.39
N SER A 305 -12.92 -20.49 11.02
CA SER A 305 -12.27 -20.46 9.70
C SER A 305 -13.28 -20.64 8.56
N ILE A 306 -14.31 -21.49 8.72
CA ILE A 306 -15.36 -21.67 7.72
C ILE A 306 -16.18 -20.37 7.57
N SER A 307 -16.57 -19.74 8.68
CA SER A 307 -17.29 -18.45 8.65
C SER A 307 -16.49 -17.34 7.98
N ALA A 308 -15.19 -17.26 8.28
CA ALA A 308 -14.31 -16.28 7.64
C ALA A 308 -14.20 -16.53 6.13
N ALA A 309 -14.09 -17.77 5.70
CA ALA A 309 -14.06 -18.12 4.28
C ALA A 309 -15.36 -17.70 3.57
N ILE A 310 -16.52 -18.01 4.15
CA ILE A 310 -17.84 -17.63 3.62
C ILE A 310 -17.96 -16.12 3.50
N VAL A 311 -17.63 -15.38 4.56
CA VAL A 311 -17.71 -13.91 4.57
C VAL A 311 -16.73 -13.31 3.57
N GLY A 312 -15.50 -13.80 3.49
CA GLY A 312 -14.52 -13.37 2.49
C GLY A 312 -15.06 -13.55 1.06
N VAL A 313 -15.65 -14.71 0.74
CA VAL A 313 -16.26 -14.99 -0.57
C VAL A 313 -17.44 -14.05 -0.85
N LEU A 314 -18.32 -13.79 0.13
CA LEU A 314 -19.44 -12.85 -0.02
C LEU A 314 -18.96 -11.42 -0.33
N VAL A 315 -17.91 -10.96 0.37
CA VAL A 315 -17.31 -9.65 0.13
C VAL A 315 -16.72 -9.57 -1.28
N ILE A 316 -16.01 -10.62 -1.73
CA ILE A 316 -15.46 -10.70 -3.10
C ILE A 316 -16.61 -10.65 -4.12
N TRP A 317 -17.60 -11.50 -3.95
CA TRP A 317 -18.72 -11.61 -4.87
C TRP A 317 -19.45 -10.29 -5.04
N TYR A 318 -19.79 -9.62 -3.94
CA TYR A 318 -20.46 -8.33 -3.97
C TYR A 318 -19.63 -7.24 -4.70
N HIS A 319 -18.35 -7.07 -4.32
CA HIS A 319 -17.53 -6.02 -4.92
C HIS A 319 -17.14 -6.32 -6.37
N ARG A 320 -17.06 -7.59 -6.75
CA ARG A 320 -16.87 -8.01 -8.13
C ARG A 320 -18.09 -7.72 -8.98
N ASP A 321 -19.29 -7.93 -8.44
CA ASP A 321 -20.55 -7.58 -9.09
C ASP A 321 -20.65 -6.07 -9.31
N VAL A 322 -20.36 -5.26 -8.30
CA VAL A 322 -20.28 -3.80 -8.41
C VAL A 322 -19.30 -3.38 -9.52
N LEU A 323 -18.14 -4.01 -9.60
CA LEU A 323 -17.14 -3.69 -10.62
C LEU A 323 -17.58 -4.09 -12.03
N SER A 324 -18.34 -5.17 -12.17
CA SER A 324 -18.82 -5.66 -13.48
C SER A 324 -19.79 -4.73 -14.17
N HIS A 325 -20.52 -3.91 -13.41
CA HIS A 325 -21.46 -2.91 -13.93
C HIS A 325 -20.78 -1.61 -14.39
N GLU A 326 -19.48 -1.46 -14.12
CA GLU A 326 -18.72 -0.31 -14.59
C GLU A 326 -18.12 -0.63 -15.97
N ASN A 327 -18.60 0.06 -17.03
CA ASN A 327 -18.12 -0.06 -18.41
C ASN A 327 -16.70 0.52 -18.58
N THR A 328 -15.71 -0.10 -17.98
CA THR A 328 -14.31 0.24 -18.21
C THR A 328 -13.70 -0.75 -19.20
N ASN A 329 -13.81 -0.44 -20.49
CA ASN A 329 -13.08 -1.17 -21.54
C ASN A 329 -11.56 -0.99 -21.41
N GLU A 330 -11.12 0.01 -20.65
CA GLU A 330 -9.71 0.29 -20.41
C GLU A 330 -9.21 -0.42 -19.15
N ARG A 331 -8.10 -1.11 -19.29
CA ARG A 331 -7.39 -1.71 -18.18
C ARG A 331 -6.68 -0.62 -17.36
N THR A 332 -7.34 -0.11 -16.33
CA THR A 332 -6.79 0.92 -15.48
C THR A 332 -5.58 0.42 -14.66
N GLU A 333 -4.65 1.30 -14.30
CA GLU A 333 -3.52 0.98 -13.41
C GLU A 333 -3.99 0.38 -12.07
N ILE A 334 -5.17 0.78 -11.60
CA ILE A 334 -5.76 0.25 -10.35
C ILE A 334 -6.14 -1.23 -10.50
N ARG A 335 -6.69 -1.61 -11.66
CA ARG A 335 -6.97 -3.03 -11.96
C ARG A 335 -5.67 -3.84 -12.03
N ARG A 336 -4.59 -3.26 -12.55
CA ARG A 336 -3.26 -3.87 -12.50
C ARG A 336 -2.78 -4.07 -11.07
N ILE A 337 -2.87 -3.03 -10.19
CA ILE A 337 -2.50 -3.17 -8.76
C ILE A 337 -3.21 -4.37 -8.13
N TYR A 338 -4.50 -4.52 -8.36
CA TYR A 338 -5.28 -5.64 -7.86
C TYR A 338 -4.78 -6.99 -8.40
N GLU A 339 -4.66 -7.14 -9.73
CA GLU A 339 -4.22 -8.40 -10.36
C GLU A 339 -2.81 -8.80 -9.87
N TYR A 340 -1.87 -7.87 -9.88
CA TYR A 340 -0.50 -8.11 -9.39
C TYR A 340 -0.45 -8.34 -7.88
N GLY A 341 -1.27 -7.64 -7.09
CA GLY A 341 -1.38 -7.84 -5.65
C GLY A 341 -1.81 -9.26 -5.29
N ILE A 342 -2.88 -9.77 -5.92
CA ILE A 342 -3.35 -11.15 -5.67
C ILE A 342 -2.33 -12.18 -6.17
N ALA A 343 -1.72 -11.96 -7.35
CA ALA A 343 -0.63 -12.82 -7.81
C ALA A 343 0.53 -12.86 -6.81
N GLY A 344 0.89 -11.70 -6.22
CA GLY A 344 1.91 -11.60 -5.18
C GLY A 344 1.56 -12.39 -3.93
N ILE A 345 0.32 -12.29 -3.44
CA ILE A 345 -0.16 -13.06 -2.27
C ILE A 345 -0.06 -14.57 -2.54
N GLY A 346 -0.53 -15.02 -3.70
CA GLY A 346 -0.44 -16.41 -4.10
C GLY A 346 1.00 -16.91 -4.21
N LEU A 347 1.90 -16.10 -4.79
CA LEU A 347 3.32 -16.41 -4.91
C LEU A 347 3.99 -16.53 -3.54
N ILE A 348 3.74 -15.60 -2.62
CA ILE A 348 4.32 -15.61 -1.27
C ILE A 348 3.88 -16.88 -0.53
N ALA A 349 2.61 -17.24 -0.61
CA ALA A 349 2.11 -18.47 0.00
C ALA A 349 2.77 -19.73 -0.62
N ALA A 350 2.81 -19.82 -1.95
CA ALA A 350 3.44 -20.95 -2.65
C ALA A 350 4.95 -21.03 -2.35
N ALA A 351 5.67 -19.92 -2.40
CA ALA A 351 7.09 -19.84 -2.09
C ALA A 351 7.39 -20.24 -0.63
N GLY A 352 6.54 -19.79 0.32
CA GLY A 352 6.59 -20.21 1.71
C GLY A 352 6.43 -21.73 1.85
N GLY A 353 5.46 -22.32 1.15
CA GLY A 353 5.25 -23.77 1.13
C GLY A 353 6.45 -24.52 0.55
N VAL A 354 7.02 -24.07 -0.58
CA VAL A 354 8.23 -24.67 -1.18
C VAL A 354 9.41 -24.58 -0.21
N THR A 355 9.61 -23.42 0.43
CA THR A 355 10.65 -23.24 1.45
C THR A 355 10.50 -24.26 2.58
N MET A 356 9.28 -24.43 3.12
CA MET A 356 9.04 -25.39 4.19
C MET A 356 9.29 -26.84 3.77
N ILE A 357 8.98 -27.22 2.52
CA ILE A 357 9.31 -28.55 1.99
C ILE A 357 10.85 -28.73 1.94
N LEU A 358 11.57 -27.76 1.39
CA LEU A 358 13.02 -27.81 1.32
C LEU A 358 13.66 -27.93 2.72
N VAL A 359 13.17 -27.15 3.68
CA VAL A 359 13.61 -27.22 5.08
C VAL A 359 13.36 -28.63 5.65
N SER A 360 12.17 -29.19 5.42
CA SER A 360 11.81 -30.55 5.89
C SER A 360 12.68 -31.65 5.26
N ILE A 361 12.99 -31.52 3.97
CA ILE A 361 13.90 -32.44 3.27
C ILE A 361 15.31 -32.37 3.87
N ILE A 362 15.85 -31.16 4.04
CA ILE A 362 17.19 -30.97 4.61
C ILE A 362 17.25 -31.50 6.05
N GLU A 363 16.19 -31.28 6.83
CA GLU A 363 16.07 -31.79 8.19
C GLU A 363 16.05 -33.33 8.22
N SER A 364 15.28 -33.94 7.34
CA SER A 364 15.19 -35.41 7.20
C SER A 364 16.55 -36.02 6.80
N LEU A 365 17.28 -35.42 5.86
CA LEU A 365 18.60 -35.88 5.42
C LEU A 365 19.69 -35.66 6.49
N SER A 366 19.49 -34.72 7.39
CA SER A 366 20.45 -34.37 8.45
C SER A 366 20.10 -34.93 9.83
N SER A 367 19.02 -35.70 9.97
CA SER A 367 18.63 -36.35 11.23
C SER A 367 19.28 -37.75 11.32
N SER A 368 20.08 -37.96 12.35
CA SER A 368 20.39 -39.32 12.80
C SER A 368 19.12 -39.99 13.30
N ALA A 369 18.91 -41.25 12.96
CA ALA A 369 17.68 -42.07 13.00
C ALA A 369 16.84 -42.16 14.32
N GLN A 370 16.81 -41.16 15.17
CA GLN A 370 16.16 -41.22 16.48
C GLN A 370 15.19 -40.08 16.82
N ILE A 371 14.59 -39.40 15.84
CA ILE A 371 13.56 -38.43 16.16
C ILE A 371 12.21 -38.87 15.55
N THR A 372 11.54 -39.77 16.25
CA THR A 372 10.07 -39.95 16.20
C THR A 372 9.40 -38.73 16.78
N GLY A 373 9.37 -37.63 16.04
CA GLY A 373 8.67 -36.41 16.43
C GLY A 373 7.60 -36.05 15.42
N GLY A 374 6.32 -36.15 15.81
CA GLY A 374 5.15 -35.78 14.98
C GLY A 374 5.15 -34.34 14.45
N GLY A 375 6.16 -33.53 14.80
CA GLY A 375 6.30 -32.17 14.33
C GLY A 375 6.68 -32.03 12.84
N SER A 376 7.40 -32.99 12.28
CA SER A 376 7.83 -32.93 10.87
C SER A 376 6.66 -33.15 9.90
N THR A 377 5.75 -34.08 10.21
CA THR A 377 4.57 -34.37 9.38
C THR A 377 3.61 -33.18 9.32
N ASN A 378 3.29 -32.56 10.44
CA ASN A 378 2.39 -31.40 10.46
C ASN A 378 2.98 -30.19 9.74
N SER A 379 4.31 -29.99 9.84
CA SER A 379 5.00 -28.94 9.09
C SER A 379 4.97 -29.18 7.58
N LEU A 380 5.11 -30.43 7.16
CA LEU A 380 5.00 -30.80 5.75
C LEU A 380 3.56 -30.59 5.23
N LEU A 381 2.54 -30.95 6.02
CA LEU A 381 1.14 -30.72 5.68
C LEU A 381 0.82 -29.21 5.60
N ALA A 382 1.41 -28.39 6.44
CA ALA A 382 1.30 -26.92 6.33
C ALA A 382 1.93 -26.41 5.01
N ALA A 383 3.10 -26.93 4.65
CA ALA A 383 3.76 -26.60 3.39
C ALA A 383 2.90 -27.00 2.17
N VAL A 384 2.39 -28.20 2.17
CA VAL A 384 1.48 -28.72 1.12
C VAL A 384 0.23 -27.87 1.03
N THR A 385 -0.38 -27.49 2.16
CA THR A 385 -1.54 -26.59 2.20
C THR A 385 -1.24 -25.26 1.51
N LEU A 386 -0.11 -24.63 1.83
CA LEU A 386 0.27 -23.35 1.23
C LEU A 386 0.47 -23.45 -0.28
N ILE A 387 1.02 -24.57 -0.77
CA ILE A 387 1.19 -24.82 -2.20
C ILE A 387 -0.17 -25.07 -2.87
N ILE A 388 -1.03 -25.90 -2.28
CA ILE A 388 -2.35 -26.21 -2.83
C ILE A 388 -3.21 -24.95 -2.94
N VAL A 389 -3.12 -24.03 -2.00
CA VAL A 389 -3.91 -22.80 -2.01
C VAL A 389 -3.21 -21.70 -2.79
N GLY A 390 -1.93 -21.43 -2.51
CA GLY A 390 -1.19 -20.32 -3.10
C GLY A 390 -0.79 -20.55 -4.56
N GLY A 391 -0.38 -21.77 -4.90
CA GLY A 391 0.08 -22.15 -6.23
C GLY A 391 -0.96 -21.90 -7.33
N PRO A 392 -2.18 -22.43 -7.24
CA PRO A 392 -3.24 -22.16 -8.20
C PRO A 392 -3.59 -20.68 -8.31
N ILE A 393 -3.68 -19.95 -7.21
CA ILE A 393 -3.99 -18.51 -7.22
C ILE A 393 -2.93 -17.76 -8.02
N TRP A 394 -1.65 -17.97 -7.70
CA TRP A 394 -0.57 -17.36 -8.46
C TRP A 394 -0.60 -17.78 -9.91
N TRP A 395 -0.69 -19.06 -10.21
CA TRP A 395 -0.64 -19.60 -11.56
C TRP A 395 -1.73 -19.04 -12.47
N PHE A 396 -3.00 -19.05 -12.03
CA PHE A 396 -4.11 -18.60 -12.86
C PHE A 396 -4.05 -17.09 -13.11
N ILE A 397 -3.75 -16.30 -12.10
CA ILE A 397 -3.69 -14.85 -12.24
C ILE A 397 -2.45 -14.44 -13.02
N TRP A 398 -1.30 -15.04 -12.71
CA TRP A 398 -0.04 -14.75 -13.40
C TRP A 398 -0.12 -15.14 -14.89
N ARG A 399 -0.66 -16.31 -15.19
CA ARG A 399 -0.90 -16.73 -16.58
C ARG A 399 -1.82 -15.74 -17.33
N SER A 400 -2.89 -15.26 -16.68
CA SER A 400 -3.76 -14.22 -17.26
C SER A 400 -3.01 -12.92 -17.53
N ILE A 401 -2.15 -12.48 -16.59
CA ILE A 401 -1.30 -11.30 -16.76
C ILE A 401 -0.34 -11.49 -17.92
N GLN A 402 0.34 -12.63 -18.02
CA GLN A 402 1.28 -12.91 -19.09
C GLN A 402 0.58 -12.94 -20.47
N LYS A 403 -0.59 -13.57 -20.56
CA LYS A 403 -1.38 -13.56 -21.80
C LYS A 403 -1.73 -12.13 -22.24
N LYS A 404 -2.07 -11.23 -21.31
CA LYS A 404 -2.33 -9.81 -21.62
C LYS A 404 -1.06 -9.09 -22.07
N SER A 405 0.08 -9.42 -21.47
CA SER A 405 1.39 -8.90 -21.88
C SER A 405 1.77 -9.34 -23.32
N GLU A 406 1.36 -10.51 -23.74
CA GLU A 406 1.56 -11.00 -25.11
C GLU A 406 0.62 -10.34 -26.12
N THR A 407 -0.66 -10.11 -25.73
CA THR A 407 -1.67 -9.52 -26.62
C THR A 407 -1.52 -8.02 -26.78
N ASN A 408 -1.19 -7.29 -25.70
CA ASN A 408 -1.03 -5.83 -25.68
C ASN A 408 0.31 -5.42 -25.06
N PRO A 409 1.44 -5.77 -25.69
CA PRO A 409 2.77 -5.60 -25.07
C PRO A 409 3.13 -4.14 -24.79
N VAL A 410 2.74 -3.20 -25.64
CA VAL A 410 3.06 -1.78 -25.47
C VAL A 410 2.40 -1.24 -24.21
N GLU A 411 1.12 -1.50 -24.01
CA GLU A 411 0.37 -1.04 -22.86
C GLU A 411 0.83 -1.70 -21.55
N GLU A 412 1.12 -3.01 -21.59
CA GLU A 412 1.51 -3.75 -20.39
C GLU A 412 2.95 -3.45 -19.96
N HIS A 413 3.90 -3.39 -20.89
CA HIS A 413 5.32 -3.14 -20.56
C HIS A 413 5.57 -1.69 -20.17
N SER A 414 4.74 -0.73 -20.63
CA SER A 414 4.81 0.67 -20.20
C SER A 414 4.23 0.89 -18.81
N SER A 415 3.43 -0.06 -18.27
CA SER A 415 2.79 0.07 -16.96
C SER A 415 3.81 0.17 -15.84
N LEU A 416 3.68 1.24 -15.04
CA LEU A 416 4.49 1.44 -13.83
C LEU A 416 4.30 0.31 -12.81
N ILE A 417 3.05 -0.18 -12.67
CA ILE A 417 2.70 -1.24 -11.70
C ILE A 417 3.41 -2.55 -12.05
N ARG A 418 3.45 -2.92 -13.34
CA ARG A 418 4.18 -4.11 -13.79
C ARG A 418 5.66 -4.00 -13.49
N ARG A 419 6.27 -2.87 -13.82
CA ARG A 419 7.70 -2.62 -13.55
C ARG A 419 8.03 -2.68 -12.06
N ILE A 420 7.19 -2.05 -11.21
CA ILE A 420 7.35 -2.10 -9.75
C ILE A 420 7.22 -3.54 -9.25
N TYR A 421 6.21 -4.29 -9.69
CA TYR A 421 6.00 -5.67 -9.27
C TYR A 421 7.21 -6.56 -9.61
N LEU A 422 7.66 -6.54 -10.86
CA LEU A 422 8.82 -7.31 -11.29
C LEU A 422 10.09 -6.88 -10.54
N PHE A 423 10.30 -5.56 -10.38
CA PHE A 423 11.45 -5.02 -9.66
C PHE A 423 11.46 -5.43 -8.18
N ILE A 424 10.31 -5.38 -7.50
CA ILE A 424 10.19 -5.84 -6.11
C ILE A 424 10.51 -7.34 -6.02
N LEU A 425 9.94 -8.16 -6.90
CA LEU A 425 10.13 -9.60 -6.82
C LEU A 425 11.57 -10.02 -7.11
N PHE A 426 12.21 -9.53 -8.17
CA PHE A 426 13.60 -9.89 -8.40
C PHE A 426 14.54 -9.19 -7.41
N GLY A 427 14.28 -7.93 -7.05
CA GLY A 427 15.14 -7.13 -6.18
C GLY A 427 15.08 -7.62 -4.72
N VAL A 428 13.89 -7.66 -4.13
CA VAL A 428 13.72 -8.08 -2.72
C VAL A 428 14.09 -9.55 -2.56
N ALA A 429 13.64 -10.43 -3.46
CA ALA A 429 14.02 -11.84 -3.41
C ALA A 429 15.54 -12.03 -3.60
N GLY A 430 16.18 -11.21 -4.44
CA GLY A 430 17.64 -11.19 -4.59
C GLY A 430 18.36 -10.77 -3.31
N ILE A 431 17.89 -9.73 -2.63
CA ILE A 431 18.43 -9.31 -1.33
C ILE A 431 18.25 -10.40 -0.27
N ILE A 432 17.08 -11.03 -0.21
CA ILE A 432 16.81 -12.16 0.69
C ILE A 432 17.78 -13.31 0.39
N SER A 433 18.01 -13.64 -0.88
CA SER A 433 18.96 -14.69 -1.29
C SER A 433 20.37 -14.37 -0.83
N ALA A 434 20.83 -13.14 -1.02
CA ALA A 434 22.15 -12.70 -0.57
C ALA A 434 22.30 -12.78 0.96
N ALA A 435 21.27 -12.33 1.69
CA ALA A 435 21.25 -12.40 3.16
C ALA A 435 21.30 -13.87 3.66
N MET A 436 20.54 -14.75 3.02
CA MET A 436 20.51 -16.18 3.39
C MET A 436 21.82 -16.90 3.01
N LEU A 437 22.46 -16.48 1.92
CA LEU A 437 23.79 -16.97 1.55
C LEU A 437 24.83 -16.57 2.62
N LEU A 438 24.81 -15.32 3.07
CA LEU A 438 25.68 -14.84 4.14
C LEU A 438 25.43 -15.58 5.46
N LEU A 439 24.17 -15.81 5.81
CA LEU A 439 23.81 -16.58 7.01
C LEU A 439 24.27 -18.03 6.92
N GLY A 440 24.12 -18.66 5.75
CA GLY A 440 24.63 -20.01 5.50
C GLY A 440 26.15 -20.07 5.62
N ALA A 441 26.87 -19.13 5.01
CA ALA A 441 28.31 -19.02 5.12
C ALA A 441 28.78 -18.82 6.57
N TYR A 442 28.03 -18.01 7.36
CA TYR A 442 28.33 -17.87 8.79
C TYR A 442 28.28 -19.19 9.53
N PHE A 443 27.26 -20.04 9.31
CA PHE A 443 27.19 -21.35 9.98
C PHE A 443 28.35 -22.27 9.55
N ILE A 444 28.75 -22.25 8.28
CA ILE A 444 29.89 -23.02 7.80
C ILE A 444 31.19 -22.58 8.50
N PHE A 445 31.48 -21.27 8.51
CA PHE A 445 32.71 -20.77 9.15
C PHE A 445 32.69 -20.93 10.66
N LYS A 446 31.53 -20.73 11.30
CA LYS A 446 31.39 -20.97 12.74
C LYS A 446 31.78 -22.39 13.11
N ASP A 447 31.20 -23.38 12.42
CA ASP A 447 31.49 -24.79 12.76
C ASP A 447 32.90 -25.19 12.31
N LEU A 448 33.41 -24.67 11.19
CA LEU A 448 34.79 -24.88 10.74
C LEU A 448 35.82 -24.46 11.81
N PHE A 449 35.56 -23.33 12.49
CA PHE A 449 36.49 -22.82 13.51
C PHE A 449 36.25 -23.37 14.91
N GLN A 450 35.08 -23.99 15.18
CA GLN A 450 34.75 -24.50 16.52
C GLN A 450 34.76 -26.01 16.65
N GLN A 451 34.08 -26.72 15.76
CA GLN A 451 33.77 -28.16 15.92
C GLN A 451 34.08 -29.00 14.66
N GLY A 452 34.43 -28.35 13.55
CA GLY A 452 34.51 -28.98 12.24
C GLY A 452 33.13 -29.07 11.55
N ILE A 453 33.16 -29.11 10.21
CA ILE A 453 31.95 -29.18 9.38
C ILE A 453 31.37 -30.59 9.45
N GLY A 454 30.10 -30.73 9.76
CA GLY A 454 29.39 -32.00 9.85
C GLY A 454 27.90 -31.91 9.54
N VAL A 455 27.17 -33.00 9.79
CA VAL A 455 25.71 -33.07 9.61
C VAL A 455 24.98 -32.02 10.46
N ALA A 456 25.51 -31.68 11.64
CA ALA A 456 24.96 -30.63 12.49
C ALA A 456 24.99 -29.26 11.82
N THR A 457 26.03 -28.94 11.04
CA THR A 457 26.16 -27.71 10.25
C THR A 457 25.02 -27.61 9.22
N VAL A 458 24.80 -28.70 8.47
CA VAL A 458 23.70 -28.75 7.48
C VAL A 458 22.34 -28.53 8.14
N ARG A 459 22.14 -29.13 9.33
CA ARG A 459 20.91 -28.94 10.11
C ARG A 459 20.72 -27.50 10.57
N GLN A 460 21.77 -26.81 10.99
CA GLN A 460 21.69 -25.37 11.35
C GLN A 460 21.34 -24.51 10.13
N MET A 461 21.82 -24.89 8.96
CA MET A 461 21.61 -24.17 7.70
C MET A 461 20.26 -24.43 7.04
N ARG A 462 19.41 -25.36 7.51
CA ARG A 462 18.18 -25.77 6.82
C ARG A 462 17.28 -24.61 6.40
N PHE A 463 17.08 -23.62 7.26
CA PHE A 463 16.26 -22.45 6.94
C PHE A 463 16.94 -21.53 5.94
N SER A 464 18.22 -21.23 6.13
CA SER A 464 18.95 -20.36 5.20
C SER A 464 19.05 -20.99 3.82
N LEU A 465 19.26 -22.30 3.70
CA LEU A 465 19.27 -23.01 2.42
C LEU A 465 17.89 -23.06 1.76
N GLY A 466 16.83 -23.40 2.50
CA GLY A 466 15.47 -23.44 1.97
C GLY A 466 15.00 -22.10 1.44
N VAL A 467 15.21 -21.03 2.21
CA VAL A 467 14.86 -19.68 1.80
C VAL A 467 15.74 -19.19 0.65
N LEU A 468 17.05 -19.45 0.68
CA LEU A 468 18.00 -19.10 -0.39
C LEU A 468 17.55 -19.66 -1.74
N ILE A 469 17.28 -20.97 -1.79
CA ILE A 469 16.89 -21.66 -3.04
C ILE A 469 15.57 -21.06 -3.55
N THR A 470 14.57 -20.95 -2.70
CA THR A 470 13.24 -20.44 -3.11
C THR A 470 13.31 -19.00 -3.57
N ALA A 471 13.99 -18.14 -2.82
CA ALA A 471 14.14 -16.73 -3.15
C ALA A 471 14.98 -16.52 -4.41
N ALA A 472 16.03 -17.32 -4.61
CA ALA A 472 16.84 -17.28 -5.83
C ALA A 472 16.01 -17.66 -7.07
N VAL A 473 15.19 -18.71 -6.98
CA VAL A 473 14.29 -19.11 -8.09
C VAL A 473 13.29 -18.01 -8.41
N VAL A 474 12.65 -17.43 -7.41
CA VAL A 474 11.71 -16.30 -7.59
C VAL A 474 12.43 -15.11 -8.22
N SER A 475 13.61 -14.74 -7.72
CA SER A 475 14.41 -13.63 -8.23
C SER A 475 14.80 -13.85 -9.69
N VAL A 476 15.39 -14.99 -10.02
CA VAL A 476 15.88 -15.30 -11.38
C VAL A 476 14.71 -15.35 -12.37
N TYR A 477 13.59 -16.00 -12.01
CA TYR A 477 12.42 -16.07 -12.88
C TYR A 477 11.89 -14.69 -13.25
N HIS A 478 11.68 -13.80 -12.27
CA HIS A 478 11.16 -12.47 -12.53
C HIS A 478 12.18 -11.53 -13.18
N TRP A 479 13.47 -11.73 -12.92
CA TRP A 479 14.54 -11.02 -13.63
C TRP A 479 14.61 -11.38 -15.12
N ILE A 480 14.46 -12.66 -15.47
CA ILE A 480 14.41 -13.09 -16.87
C ILE A 480 13.25 -12.42 -17.61
N ILE A 481 12.06 -12.39 -17.00
CA ILE A 481 10.90 -11.72 -17.58
C ILE A 481 11.17 -10.22 -17.75
N PHE A 482 11.66 -9.55 -16.71
CA PHE A 482 11.98 -8.13 -16.75
C PHE A 482 13.02 -7.80 -17.85
N ARG A 483 14.06 -8.62 -17.97
CA ARG A 483 15.08 -8.46 -19.00
C ARG A 483 14.52 -8.64 -20.40
N ASN A 484 13.75 -9.71 -20.63
CA ASN A 484 13.18 -9.99 -21.93
C ASN A 484 12.23 -8.88 -22.41
N GLU A 485 11.46 -8.30 -21.51
CA GLU A 485 10.57 -7.17 -21.81
C GLU A 485 11.36 -5.92 -22.21
N LYS A 486 12.45 -5.62 -21.51
CA LYS A 486 13.33 -4.51 -21.83
C LYS A 486 13.98 -4.70 -23.22
N ASP A 487 14.42 -5.89 -23.54
CA ASP A 487 15.02 -6.20 -24.84
C ASP A 487 14.01 -6.11 -26.00
N VAL A 488 12.74 -6.47 -25.75
CA VAL A 488 11.65 -6.32 -26.72
C VAL A 488 11.27 -4.85 -26.91
N GLU A 489 11.24 -4.06 -25.85
CA GLU A 489 10.98 -2.61 -25.93
C GLU A 489 12.05 -1.90 -26.76
N ILE A 490 13.32 -2.24 -26.54
CA ILE A 490 14.45 -1.72 -27.33
C ILE A 490 14.38 -2.17 -28.80
N ARG A 491 13.98 -3.42 -29.07
CA ARG A 491 13.87 -3.93 -30.44
C ARG A 491 12.65 -3.43 -31.20
N ARG A 492 11.51 -3.17 -30.50
CA ARG A 492 10.24 -2.71 -31.11
C ARG A 492 10.18 -1.19 -31.28
N ASN A 493 10.92 -0.45 -30.49
CA ASN A 493 11.06 0.99 -30.63
C ASN A 493 12.50 1.39 -30.99
N PRO A 494 12.98 1.02 -32.16
CA PRO A 494 14.17 1.66 -32.69
C PRO A 494 13.96 3.17 -32.82
N VAL A 495 12.70 3.62 -33.01
CA VAL A 495 12.29 5.03 -33.04
C VAL A 495 12.50 5.76 -31.71
N MET A 496 12.22 5.15 -30.54
CA MET A 496 12.52 5.80 -29.24
C MET A 496 14.02 5.85 -28.91
N ALA A 497 14.81 4.93 -29.46
CA ALA A 497 16.28 5.03 -29.39
C ALA A 497 16.83 6.03 -30.42
N THR A 498 16.04 6.36 -31.45
CA THR A 498 16.36 7.30 -32.52
C THR A 498 15.93 8.73 -32.22
N GLU A 499 14.92 8.94 -31.36
CA GLU A 499 14.40 10.30 -31.07
C GLU A 499 15.07 10.97 -29.84
N ARG A 500 15.97 10.29 -29.12
CA ARG A 500 16.69 10.90 -28.02
C ARG A 500 17.86 11.72 -28.56
N LYS A 501 17.79 13.03 -28.35
CA LYS A 501 18.91 13.93 -28.68
C LYS A 501 20.19 13.48 -27.98
N MET A 502 21.26 13.47 -28.74
CA MET A 502 22.61 13.16 -28.24
C MET A 502 23.36 14.45 -28.00
N TYR A 503 23.93 14.58 -26.84
CA TYR A 503 24.74 15.76 -26.45
C TYR A 503 26.17 15.30 -26.25
N PHE A 504 27.12 15.99 -26.90
CA PHE A 504 28.54 15.72 -26.71
C PHE A 504 29.28 17.00 -26.35
N PHE A 505 30.27 16.84 -25.48
CA PHE A 505 31.26 17.85 -25.16
C PHE A 505 32.64 17.25 -25.45
N VAL A 506 33.33 17.80 -26.44
CA VAL A 506 34.61 17.29 -26.91
C VAL A 506 35.69 18.31 -26.60
N GLU A 507 36.75 17.90 -25.92
CA GLU A 507 37.95 18.65 -25.66
C GLU A 507 39.07 18.15 -26.60
N ILE A 508 39.62 19.06 -27.40
CA ILE A 508 40.72 18.76 -28.32
C ILE A 508 41.90 19.65 -27.93
N LYS A 509 42.98 19.04 -27.50
CA LYS A 509 44.22 19.75 -27.14
C LYS A 509 45.23 19.70 -28.29
N SER A 510 45.71 20.85 -28.75
CA SER A 510 46.70 20.92 -29.82
C SER A 510 48.10 20.54 -29.33
N LYS A 511 48.95 20.12 -30.24
CA LYS A 511 50.39 20.08 -30.00
C LYS A 511 50.94 21.51 -29.91
N ALA A 512 52.07 21.67 -29.22
CA ALA A 512 52.72 22.98 -29.02
C ALA A 512 52.92 23.72 -30.36
N GLY A 513 52.43 24.98 -30.41
CA GLY A 513 52.52 25.84 -31.58
C GLY A 513 51.58 25.51 -32.74
N LYS A 514 50.65 24.50 -32.58
CA LYS A 514 49.74 24.09 -33.64
C LYS A 514 48.28 24.52 -33.42
N ALA A 515 48.02 25.33 -32.41
CA ALA A 515 46.66 25.76 -32.05
C ALA A 515 45.92 26.46 -33.20
N SER A 516 46.55 27.42 -33.87
CA SER A 516 45.96 28.17 -34.98
C SER A 516 45.64 27.29 -36.19
N GLU A 517 46.53 26.33 -36.49
CA GLU A 517 46.32 25.36 -37.59
C GLU A 517 45.14 24.44 -37.28
N LEU A 518 45.03 23.94 -36.03
CA LEU A 518 43.94 23.11 -35.57
C LEU A 518 42.60 23.84 -35.62
N VAL A 519 42.51 25.07 -35.12
CA VAL A 519 41.31 25.91 -35.15
C VAL A 519 40.86 26.14 -36.60
N ASN A 520 41.77 26.42 -37.52
CA ASN A 520 41.48 26.61 -38.94
C ASN A 520 40.95 25.30 -39.58
N ALA A 521 41.53 24.15 -39.24
CA ALA A 521 41.04 22.84 -39.72
C ALA A 521 39.62 22.54 -39.20
N ILE A 522 39.37 22.81 -37.93
CA ILE A 522 38.04 22.63 -37.31
C ILE A 522 37.02 23.56 -37.95
N ASN A 523 37.33 24.84 -38.13
CA ASN A 523 36.41 25.83 -38.72
C ASN A 523 36.01 25.47 -40.16
N LYS A 524 36.90 24.91 -40.96
CA LYS A 524 36.59 24.40 -42.30
C LYS A 524 35.65 23.19 -42.23
N TYR A 525 35.90 22.32 -41.30
CA TYR A 525 35.10 21.08 -41.09
C TYR A 525 33.68 21.38 -40.62
N VAL A 526 33.54 22.29 -39.62
CA VAL A 526 32.22 22.64 -39.01
C VAL A 526 31.20 23.11 -40.02
N VAL A 527 31.63 23.79 -41.12
CA VAL A 527 30.73 24.24 -42.17
C VAL A 527 30.03 23.07 -42.87
N HIS A 528 30.69 21.93 -42.95
CA HIS A 528 30.12 20.71 -43.53
C HIS A 528 29.22 19.98 -42.50
N VAL A 529 29.68 19.82 -41.29
CA VAL A 529 28.94 19.13 -40.21
C VAL A 529 27.59 19.79 -39.93
N ARG A 530 27.55 21.13 -39.91
CA ARG A 530 26.27 21.87 -39.68
C ARG A 530 25.22 21.65 -40.79
N LYS A 531 25.58 21.06 -41.92
CA LYS A 531 24.67 20.72 -43.01
C LYS A 531 24.24 19.24 -42.99
N GLU A 532 24.85 18.43 -42.11
CA GLU A 532 24.51 17.03 -42.01
C GLU A 532 23.11 16.85 -41.43
N SER A 533 22.39 15.85 -41.95
CA SER A 533 21.06 15.51 -41.45
C SER A 533 21.13 15.07 -39.98
N GLY A 534 20.33 15.71 -39.14
CA GLY A 534 20.28 15.44 -37.68
C GLY A 534 21.30 16.21 -36.85
N CYS A 535 22.18 17.04 -37.45
CA CYS A 535 23.00 17.99 -36.71
C CYS A 535 22.13 19.20 -36.30
N GLU A 536 21.75 19.28 -35.02
CA GLU A 536 20.98 20.43 -34.51
C GLU A 536 21.87 21.57 -34.05
N LYS A 537 23.04 21.23 -33.51
CA LYS A 537 24.03 22.23 -33.04
C LYS A 537 25.43 21.66 -33.13
N PHE A 538 26.36 22.51 -33.58
CA PHE A 538 27.78 22.20 -33.58
C PHE A 538 28.54 23.50 -33.36
N ASP A 539 28.97 23.76 -32.13
CA ASP A 539 29.67 24.98 -31.74
C ASP A 539 31.14 24.69 -31.45
N VAL A 540 31.98 25.57 -31.92
CA VAL A 540 33.42 25.58 -31.62
C VAL A 540 33.68 26.67 -30.59
N LEU A 541 34.16 26.26 -29.44
CA LEU A 541 34.42 27.15 -28.31
C LEU A 541 35.94 27.21 -28.04
N LEU A 542 36.45 28.40 -27.80
CA LEU A 542 37.85 28.62 -27.47
C LEU A 542 37.95 29.12 -26.02
N ASP A 543 38.91 28.61 -25.28
CA ASP A 543 39.23 29.09 -23.93
C ASP A 543 40.33 30.13 -24.00
N PRO A 544 40.05 31.41 -23.68
CA PRO A 544 41.09 32.48 -23.67
C PRO A 544 42.23 32.19 -22.68
N ALA A 545 41.95 31.42 -21.63
CA ALA A 545 42.95 31.04 -20.62
C ALA A 545 43.82 29.85 -21.05
N ASN A 546 43.35 29.06 -22.05
CA ASN A 546 44.01 27.87 -22.56
C ASN A 546 43.97 27.86 -24.09
N PRO A 547 44.78 28.68 -24.77
CA PRO A 547 44.70 28.84 -26.23
C PRO A 547 45.06 27.57 -27.02
N ASP A 548 45.64 26.57 -26.39
CA ASP A 548 45.93 25.26 -26.98
C ASP A 548 44.76 24.28 -26.92
N SER A 549 43.63 24.65 -26.26
CA SER A 549 42.45 23.82 -26.13
C SER A 549 41.26 24.36 -26.94
N VAL A 550 40.64 23.49 -27.72
CA VAL A 550 39.40 23.75 -28.47
C VAL A 550 38.32 22.83 -27.95
N TYR A 551 37.16 23.38 -27.73
CA TYR A 551 36.00 22.61 -27.26
C TYR A 551 34.92 22.57 -28.34
N LEU A 552 34.32 21.38 -28.56
CA LEU A 552 33.16 21.25 -29.41
C LEU A 552 31.96 20.93 -28.55
N TYR A 553 30.86 21.63 -28.78
CA TYR A 553 29.56 21.28 -28.21
C TYR A 553 28.62 20.88 -29.31
N GLU A 554 28.15 19.62 -29.23
CA GLU A 554 27.39 18.99 -30.29
C GLU A 554 26.05 18.55 -29.77
N ILE A 555 24.97 18.78 -30.55
CA ILE A 555 23.62 18.25 -30.34
C ILE A 555 23.19 17.58 -31.64
N TRP A 556 22.87 16.31 -31.50
CA TRP A 556 22.34 15.49 -32.59
C TRP A 556 20.91 15.07 -32.33
N SER A 557 20.06 15.04 -33.35
CA SER A 557 18.64 14.63 -33.23
C SER A 557 18.47 13.22 -32.65
N ASP A 558 19.43 12.35 -32.97
CA ASP A 558 19.35 10.93 -32.60
C ASP A 558 20.71 10.23 -32.76
N ALA A 559 20.82 9.02 -32.21
CA ALA A 559 22.05 8.22 -32.27
C ALA A 559 22.42 7.73 -33.70
N PRO A 560 21.48 7.40 -34.61
CA PRO A 560 21.79 7.13 -36.00
C PRO A 560 22.45 8.29 -36.73
N SER A 561 21.97 9.51 -36.56
CA SER A 561 22.52 10.72 -37.18
C SER A 561 23.95 10.99 -36.72
N HIS A 562 24.22 10.89 -35.40
CA HIS A 562 25.59 11.02 -34.89
C HIS A 562 26.51 9.88 -35.41
N ARG A 563 25.98 8.68 -35.56
CA ARG A 563 26.74 7.55 -36.12
C ARG A 563 27.06 7.76 -37.61
N ALA A 564 26.10 8.31 -38.38
CA ALA A 564 26.30 8.66 -39.76
C ALA A 564 27.41 9.72 -39.94
N HIS A 565 27.41 10.75 -39.04
CA HIS A 565 28.45 11.74 -38.98
C HIS A 565 29.84 11.11 -38.77
N LEU A 566 30.02 10.26 -37.76
CA LEU A 566 31.30 9.60 -37.48
C LEU A 566 31.79 8.68 -38.62
N ASN A 567 30.89 8.22 -39.48
CA ASN A 567 31.20 7.39 -40.65
C ASN A 567 31.23 8.18 -41.99
N SER A 568 31.09 9.51 -41.92
CA SER A 568 31.10 10.36 -43.11
C SER A 568 32.52 10.47 -43.71
N ALA A 569 32.59 10.70 -45.03
CA ALA A 569 33.85 10.91 -45.72
C ALA A 569 34.54 12.23 -45.24
N GLU A 570 33.70 13.19 -44.88
CA GLU A 570 34.13 14.49 -44.32
C GLU A 570 34.81 14.32 -42.98
N PHE A 571 34.25 13.49 -42.08
CA PHE A 571 34.86 13.16 -40.80
C PHE A 571 36.21 12.45 -40.98
N ALA A 572 36.27 11.46 -41.89
CA ALA A 572 37.48 10.72 -42.17
C ALA A 572 38.59 11.66 -42.69
N THR A 573 38.25 12.56 -43.63
CA THR A 573 39.18 13.57 -44.18
C THR A 573 39.65 14.55 -43.10
N TRP A 574 38.71 15.04 -42.26
CA TRP A 574 39.05 15.93 -41.15
C TRP A 574 39.98 15.24 -40.17
N LYS A 575 39.70 13.99 -39.83
CA LYS A 575 40.53 13.20 -38.91
C LYS A 575 41.97 13.05 -39.41
N GLU A 576 42.14 12.70 -40.67
CA GLU A 576 43.44 12.56 -41.30
C GLU A 576 44.25 13.88 -41.27
N LEU A 577 43.61 15.02 -41.51
CA LEU A 577 44.22 16.35 -41.48
C LEU A 577 44.51 16.83 -40.06
N SER A 578 43.70 16.47 -39.08
CA SER A 578 43.77 16.98 -37.71
C SER A 578 44.61 16.10 -36.77
N ASP A 579 44.71 14.80 -36.97
CA ASP A 579 45.49 13.88 -36.12
C ASP A 579 46.95 14.30 -35.92
N PRO A 580 47.66 14.81 -36.95
CA PRO A 580 49.03 15.35 -36.74
C PRO A 580 49.09 16.57 -35.83
N LEU A 581 47.98 17.32 -35.69
CA LEU A 581 47.91 18.58 -34.92
C LEU A 581 47.45 18.35 -33.49
N ILE A 582 46.82 17.20 -33.18
CA ILE A 582 46.17 16.89 -31.90
C ILE A 582 47.17 16.20 -30.96
N ALA A 583 47.28 16.73 -29.72
CA ALA A 583 48.00 16.10 -28.62
C ALA A 583 47.11 15.22 -27.76
N LYS A 584 45.82 15.62 -27.56
CA LYS A 584 44.83 14.88 -26.76
C LYS A 584 43.44 15.16 -27.31
N PHE A 585 42.64 14.09 -27.35
CA PHE A 585 41.23 14.15 -27.73
C PHE A 585 40.38 13.46 -26.66
N THR A 586 39.36 14.16 -26.15
CA THR A 586 38.47 13.61 -25.12
C THR A 586 37.03 14.00 -25.45
N ALA A 587 36.19 12.99 -25.73
CA ALA A 587 34.77 13.20 -25.96
C ALA A 587 33.96 12.67 -24.74
N LYS A 588 33.00 13.48 -24.26
CA LYS A 588 32.08 13.12 -23.19
C LYS A 588 30.67 13.20 -23.74
N SER A 589 29.91 12.11 -23.57
CA SER A 589 28.46 12.14 -23.77
C SER A 589 27.81 12.75 -22.53
N LEU A 590 26.84 13.65 -22.76
CA LEU A 590 26.08 14.35 -21.73
C LEU A 590 24.63 14.01 -21.87
N ASP A 591 23.88 14.06 -20.75
CA ASP A 591 22.43 13.97 -20.74
C ASP A 591 21.83 15.35 -20.45
N SER A 592 20.69 15.65 -21.09
CA SER A 592 19.93 16.86 -20.76
C SER A 592 19.32 16.74 -19.37
N SER A 593 19.41 17.79 -18.56
CA SER A 593 18.72 17.89 -17.26
C SER A 593 17.24 18.24 -17.40
N GLU A 594 16.76 18.52 -18.59
CA GLU A 594 15.34 18.75 -18.86
C GLU A 594 14.64 17.38 -18.91
N ILE A 595 13.81 17.13 -17.85
CA ILE A 595 12.92 15.99 -17.69
C ILE A 595 11.53 16.37 -18.19
#